data_8ecff47170fca9c735970e5972ba2a94
#
_entry.id   8ecff47170fca9c735970e5972ba2a94
#
_cell.length_a   1.000
_cell.length_b   1.000
_cell.length_c   1.000
_cell.angle_alpha   90.00
_cell.angle_beta   90.00
_cell.angle_gamma   90.00
#
_symmetry.space_group_name_H-M   'P 1'
#
loop_
_entity.id
_entity.type
_entity.pdbx_description
1 polymer ?
#
loop_
_entity_poly.entity_id
_entity_poly.type
_entity_poly.pdbx_seq_one_letter_code
_entity_poly.pdbx_strand_id
1 'polypeptide(L)'
;DKIPLADDDFLDINLLSIFSNATEKTQRPFIARSIDLYKKIDKDENKFRNFLKKQIKDILTMSDKVKSELLLDYVGEILPPKYDVHGLDIGLKSDIHYHNKSCCYYSDSNGVFINFQEQPDQIENLIIYIQVDQFNFTDSFIHNFICIMYMRMIYDVLANRALNEHIAPAIHKLRQSESDISRIFNSSKDIGDFWGESNVVVIDLSDVNTDTKKRLPLLLTNKLYNEHKKAGKAQKYLNLIVDEAHNILSYQSTRESEEWKDYRLEVFEEIIKEGRKFGVFMTIASQRPSDISSTIISQLHNYFIHRL
;
A
#
# COMPACT_ATOMS: atom_id res chain seq x y z
N ASP A 1 5.30 -7.02 -20.77
CA ASP A 1 6.38 -6.64 -19.85
C ASP A 1 5.81 -5.84 -18.70
N LYS A 2 6.42 -5.96 -17.51
CA LYS A 2 6.00 -5.18 -16.34
C LYS A 2 6.64 -3.79 -16.39
N ILE A 3 5.92 -2.81 -15.82
CA ILE A 3 6.37 -1.42 -15.73
C ILE A 3 7.41 -1.32 -14.60
N PRO A 4 8.61 -0.80 -14.85
CA PRO A 4 9.61 -0.60 -13.81
C PRO A 4 9.16 0.53 -12.86
N LEU A 5 9.19 0.25 -11.56
CA LEU A 5 8.87 1.21 -10.51
C LEU A 5 9.59 0.80 -9.22
N ALA A 6 10.59 1.57 -8.82
CA ALA A 6 11.39 1.25 -7.64
C ALA A 6 10.54 1.31 -6.34
N ASP A 7 10.97 0.60 -5.32
CA ASP A 7 10.31 0.55 -4.01
C ASP A 7 10.09 1.96 -3.42
N ASP A 8 11.06 2.86 -3.57
CA ASP A 8 10.96 4.24 -3.07
C ASP A 8 9.86 5.05 -3.78
N ASP A 9 9.52 4.70 -5.00
CA ASP A 9 8.44 5.33 -5.74
C ASP A 9 7.06 4.91 -5.21
N PHE A 10 6.96 3.70 -4.66
CA PHE A 10 5.76 3.25 -3.96
C PHE A 10 5.57 3.93 -2.60
N LEU A 11 6.64 4.46 -1.97
CA LEU A 11 6.54 5.17 -0.69
C LEU A 11 5.96 6.59 -0.79
N ASP A 12 5.23 6.86 -1.87
CA ASP A 12 4.43 8.08 -2.00
C ASP A 12 3.08 7.91 -1.30
N ILE A 13 2.76 8.85 -0.40
CA ILE A 13 1.53 8.81 0.39
C ILE A 13 0.28 8.90 -0.49
N ASN A 14 0.33 9.66 -1.59
CA ASN A 14 -0.81 9.81 -2.48
C ASN A 14 -1.06 8.49 -3.20
N LEU A 15 0.01 7.87 -3.71
CA LEU A 15 -0.05 6.58 -4.39
C LEU A 15 -0.65 5.50 -3.50
N LEU A 16 -0.11 5.34 -2.29
CA LEU A 16 -0.60 4.34 -1.34
C LEU A 16 -2.03 4.63 -0.88
N SER A 17 -2.38 5.91 -0.68
CA SER A 17 -3.76 6.31 -0.35
C SER A 17 -4.74 5.97 -1.47
N ILE A 18 -4.32 6.09 -2.71
CA ILE A 18 -5.09 5.72 -3.89
C ILE A 18 -5.34 4.20 -3.95
N PHE A 19 -4.29 3.40 -3.81
CA PHE A 19 -4.43 1.94 -3.86
C PHE A 19 -5.27 1.39 -2.71
N SER A 20 -5.17 2.00 -1.54
CA SER A 20 -5.98 1.64 -0.37
C SER A 20 -7.36 2.30 -0.33
N ASN A 21 -7.68 3.20 -1.28
CA ASN A 21 -8.87 4.05 -1.26
C ASN A 21 -9.07 4.66 0.15
N ALA A 22 -8.02 5.29 0.66
CA ALA A 22 -7.92 5.76 2.03
C ALA A 22 -8.69 7.05 2.25
N THR A 23 -9.35 7.15 3.41
CA THR A 23 -9.99 8.38 3.84
C THR A 23 -8.96 9.40 4.35
N GLU A 24 -9.16 10.68 4.04
CA GLU A 24 -8.23 11.77 4.38
C GLU A 24 -8.00 11.93 5.88
N LYS A 25 -9.06 11.84 6.70
CA LYS A 25 -9.00 12.19 8.12
C LYS A 25 -8.33 11.11 9.00
N THR A 26 -8.48 9.84 8.66
CA THR A 26 -8.06 8.73 9.53
C THR A 26 -7.03 7.81 8.87
N GLN A 27 -7.29 7.37 7.64
CA GLN A 27 -6.49 6.35 6.98
C GLN A 27 -5.23 6.93 6.34
N ARG A 28 -5.31 8.12 5.72
CA ARG A 28 -4.14 8.77 5.13
C ARG A 28 -3.05 9.11 6.18
N PRO A 29 -3.36 9.69 7.36
CA PRO A 29 -2.37 9.86 8.42
C PRO A 29 -1.79 8.54 8.96
N PHE A 30 -2.57 7.46 8.95
CA PHE A 30 -2.10 6.13 9.30
C PHE A 30 -1.08 5.61 8.27
N ILE A 31 -1.38 5.75 6.97
CA ILE A 31 -0.44 5.39 5.88
C ILE A 31 0.87 6.18 6.02
N ALA A 32 0.80 7.49 6.29
CA ALA A 32 2.00 8.31 6.52
C ALA A 32 2.87 7.75 7.65
N ARG A 33 2.27 7.41 8.79
CA ARG A 33 3.00 6.79 9.91
C ARG A 33 3.55 5.39 9.57
N SER A 34 2.89 4.66 8.68
CA SER A 34 3.36 3.36 8.20
C SER A 34 4.57 3.52 7.28
N ILE A 35 4.58 4.53 6.41
CA ILE A 35 5.75 4.92 5.59
C ILE A 35 6.94 5.28 6.49
N ASP A 36 6.72 6.10 7.52
CA ASP A 36 7.77 6.45 8.48
C ASP A 36 8.34 5.23 9.20
N LEU A 37 7.48 4.27 9.57
CA LEU A 37 7.92 3.03 10.19
C LEU A 37 8.71 2.17 9.21
N TYR A 38 8.25 2.03 7.96
CA TYR A 38 8.94 1.30 6.91
C TYR A 38 10.36 1.84 6.71
N LYS A 39 10.52 3.18 6.59
CA LYS A 39 11.82 3.84 6.46
C LYS A 39 12.72 3.64 7.68
N LYS A 40 12.17 3.56 8.90
CA LYS A 40 12.94 3.28 10.12
C LYS A 40 13.43 1.85 10.20
N ILE A 41 12.62 0.90 9.75
CA ILE A 41 12.99 -0.52 9.69
C ILE A 41 14.03 -0.74 8.60
N ASP A 42 13.90 -0.06 7.44
CA ASP A 42 14.86 -0.06 6.34
C ASP A 42 15.25 -1.48 5.89
N LYS A 43 14.24 -2.36 5.74
CA LYS A 43 14.40 -3.78 5.41
C LYS A 43 15.29 -4.58 6.39
N ASP A 44 15.59 -4.03 7.56
CA ASP A 44 16.33 -4.72 8.62
C ASP A 44 15.39 -5.69 9.36
N GLU A 45 15.53 -6.96 9.06
CA GLU A 45 14.70 -8.02 9.64
C GLU A 45 14.85 -8.10 11.16
N ASN A 46 16.01 -7.84 11.72
CA ASN A 46 16.22 -7.88 13.16
C ASN A 46 15.47 -6.73 13.85
N LYS A 47 15.48 -5.52 13.26
CA LYS A 47 14.66 -4.41 13.78
C LYS A 47 13.17 -4.76 13.73
N PHE A 48 12.72 -5.35 12.62
CA PHE A 48 11.34 -5.79 12.47
C PHE A 48 10.95 -6.83 13.51
N ARG A 49 11.74 -7.92 13.64
CA ARG A 49 11.52 -9.01 14.58
C ARG A 49 11.49 -8.49 16.03
N ASN A 50 12.45 -7.66 16.42
CA ASN A 50 12.50 -7.10 17.78
C ASN A 50 11.30 -6.20 18.08
N PHE A 51 10.84 -5.42 17.10
CA PHE A 51 9.66 -4.56 17.27
C PHE A 51 8.39 -5.39 17.40
N LEU A 52 8.23 -6.43 16.59
CA LEU A 52 7.08 -7.34 16.66
C LEU A 52 7.08 -8.18 17.95
N LYS A 53 8.23 -8.69 18.38
CA LYS A 53 8.37 -9.40 19.67
C LYS A 53 7.93 -8.55 20.84
N LYS A 54 8.34 -7.28 20.87
CA LYS A 54 7.89 -6.34 21.91
C LYS A 54 6.39 -6.18 21.91
N GLN A 55 5.75 -6.02 20.74
CA GLN A 55 4.30 -5.92 20.64
C GLN A 55 3.58 -7.18 21.12
N ILE A 56 4.08 -8.36 20.75
CA ILE A 56 3.54 -9.64 21.23
C ILE A 56 3.63 -9.74 22.75
N LYS A 57 4.75 -9.33 23.34
CA LYS A 57 4.91 -9.28 24.79
C LYS A 57 3.86 -8.35 25.44
N ASP A 58 3.67 -7.16 24.89
CA ASP A 58 2.67 -6.20 25.37
C ASP A 58 1.24 -6.77 25.24
N ILE A 59 0.93 -7.50 24.18
CA ILE A 59 -0.38 -8.15 23.97
C ILE A 59 -0.60 -9.28 25.00
N LEU A 60 0.37 -10.17 25.19
CA LEU A 60 0.22 -11.34 26.05
C LEU A 60 0.24 -11.00 27.55
N THR A 61 0.73 -9.82 27.91
CA THR A 61 0.72 -9.32 29.30
C THR A 61 -0.49 -8.44 29.63
N MET A 62 -1.36 -8.12 28.65
CA MET A 62 -2.57 -7.33 28.91
C MET A 62 -3.71 -8.18 29.49
N SER A 63 -4.61 -7.54 30.24
CA SER A 63 -5.78 -8.18 30.85
C SER A 63 -7.04 -8.12 29.95
N ASP A 64 -7.06 -7.29 28.90
CA ASP A 64 -8.19 -7.16 27.98
C ASP A 64 -8.17 -8.29 26.94
N LYS A 65 -9.01 -9.30 27.16
CA LYS A 65 -9.13 -10.48 26.30
C LYS A 65 -9.52 -10.12 24.88
N VAL A 66 -10.56 -9.34 24.69
CA VAL A 66 -11.12 -9.03 23.36
C VAL A 66 -10.12 -8.27 22.51
N LYS A 67 -9.47 -7.27 23.10
CA LYS A 67 -8.46 -6.47 22.44
C LYS A 67 -7.22 -7.33 22.11
N SER A 68 -6.77 -8.16 23.04
CA SER A 68 -5.58 -9.00 22.82
C SER A 68 -5.81 -10.08 21.77
N GLU A 69 -6.97 -10.77 21.77
CA GLU A 69 -7.33 -11.76 20.74
C GLU A 69 -7.34 -11.12 19.34
N LEU A 70 -7.96 -9.94 19.19
CA LEU A 70 -7.95 -9.18 17.94
C LEU A 70 -6.54 -8.84 17.47
N LEU A 71 -5.67 -8.38 18.39
CA LEU A 71 -4.29 -8.02 18.05
C LEU A 71 -3.45 -9.23 17.70
N LEU A 72 -3.66 -10.39 18.35
CA LEU A 72 -3.02 -11.66 17.98
C LEU A 72 -3.47 -12.15 16.59
N ASP A 73 -4.72 -11.90 16.19
CA ASP A 73 -5.17 -12.20 14.82
C ASP A 73 -4.40 -11.36 13.81
N TYR A 74 -4.16 -10.08 14.10
CA TYR A 74 -3.32 -9.22 13.24
C TYR A 74 -1.84 -9.63 13.21
N VAL A 75 -1.31 -10.20 14.28
CA VAL A 75 0.03 -10.84 14.25
C VAL A 75 0.02 -12.03 13.29
N GLY A 76 -1.08 -12.80 13.27
CA GLY A 76 -1.26 -13.90 12.32
C GLY A 76 -1.29 -13.47 10.86
N GLU A 77 -1.72 -12.23 10.57
CA GLU A 77 -1.67 -11.66 9.22
C GLU A 77 -0.25 -11.27 8.75
N ILE A 78 0.67 -11.09 9.71
CA ILE A 78 2.08 -10.78 9.44
C ILE A 78 2.89 -12.07 9.27
N LEU A 79 2.65 -13.05 10.14
CA LEU A 79 3.43 -14.27 10.18
C LEU A 79 2.80 -15.34 9.28
N PRO A 80 3.59 -16.04 8.46
CA PRO A 80 3.07 -17.13 7.63
C PRO A 80 2.58 -18.29 8.51
N PRO A 81 1.55 -19.03 8.07
CA PRO A 81 1.11 -20.23 8.77
C PRO A 81 2.25 -21.26 8.84
N LYS A 82 2.36 -21.94 9.97
CA LYS A 82 3.36 -22.98 10.17
C LYS A 82 2.68 -24.34 10.15
N TYR A 83 3.21 -25.25 9.34
CA TYR A 83 2.71 -26.59 9.20
C TYR A 83 3.65 -27.59 9.88
N ASP A 84 3.09 -28.64 10.45
CA ASP A 84 3.85 -29.76 10.99
C ASP A 84 4.38 -30.67 9.86
N VAL A 85 5.06 -31.76 10.25
CA VAL A 85 5.60 -32.78 9.32
C VAL A 85 4.52 -33.53 8.53
N HIS A 86 3.28 -33.43 8.95
CA HIS A 86 2.11 -34.03 8.29
C HIS A 86 1.30 -33.01 7.47
N GLY A 87 1.76 -31.75 7.40
CA GLY A 87 1.07 -30.65 6.68
C GLY A 87 -0.12 -30.08 7.43
N LEU A 88 -0.26 -30.33 8.74
CA LEU A 88 -1.28 -29.74 9.59
C LEU A 88 -0.81 -28.37 10.10
N ASP A 89 -1.69 -27.39 10.09
CA ASP A 89 -1.41 -26.06 10.66
C ASP A 89 -1.24 -26.19 12.19
N ILE A 90 -0.03 -25.86 12.67
CA ILE A 90 0.29 -25.89 14.11
C ILE A 90 -0.47 -24.80 14.88
N GLY A 91 -1.01 -23.79 14.16
CA GLY A 91 -1.71 -22.67 14.77
C GLY A 91 -0.81 -21.77 15.61
N LEU A 92 -0.76 -20.50 15.27
CA LEU A 92 0.09 -19.50 15.92
C LEU A 92 -0.13 -19.39 17.44
N LYS A 93 -1.34 -19.74 17.90
CA LYS A 93 -1.81 -19.60 19.29
C LYS A 93 -1.95 -20.97 20.00
N SER A 94 -1.44 -22.05 19.42
CA SER A 94 -1.70 -23.42 19.95
C SER A 94 -1.15 -23.67 21.36
N ASP A 95 -0.12 -22.93 21.76
CA ASP A 95 0.50 -22.97 23.08
C ASP A 95 0.13 -21.76 23.98
N ILE A 96 -0.88 -20.96 23.57
CA ILE A 96 -1.32 -19.75 24.29
C ILE A 96 -2.78 -19.92 24.71
N HIS A 97 -3.06 -19.79 26.01
CA HIS A 97 -4.39 -19.88 26.57
C HIS A 97 -4.73 -18.66 27.40
N TYR A 98 -6.01 -18.29 27.45
CA TYR A 98 -6.48 -17.17 28.28
C TYR A 98 -7.28 -17.69 29.47
N HIS A 99 -6.86 -17.32 30.68
CA HIS A 99 -7.54 -17.67 31.90
C HIS A 99 -8.51 -16.56 32.34
N ASN A 100 -9.83 -16.78 32.18
CA ASN A 100 -10.86 -15.76 32.40
C ASN A 100 -10.93 -15.25 33.86
N LYS A 101 -10.63 -16.09 34.87
CA LYS A 101 -10.71 -15.66 36.28
C LYS A 101 -9.56 -14.73 36.66
N SER A 102 -8.35 -15.01 36.19
CA SER A 102 -7.17 -14.19 36.46
C SER A 102 -6.94 -13.09 35.43
N CYS A 103 -7.75 -13.04 34.39
CA CYS A 103 -7.61 -12.09 33.27
C CYS A 103 -6.19 -12.01 32.70
N CYS A 104 -5.55 -13.18 32.48
CA CYS A 104 -4.18 -13.27 32.00
C CYS A 104 -4.01 -14.38 30.96
N TYR A 105 -3.02 -14.22 30.11
CA TYR A 105 -2.54 -15.29 29.23
C TYR A 105 -1.59 -16.20 29.99
N TYR A 106 -1.61 -17.49 29.63
CA TYR A 106 -0.74 -18.51 30.19
C TYR A 106 -0.38 -19.58 29.16
N SER A 107 0.64 -20.36 29.45
CA SER A 107 0.98 -21.58 28.75
C SER A 107 1.06 -22.75 29.72
N ASP A 108 0.68 -23.94 29.27
CA ASP A 108 0.83 -25.20 29.99
C ASP A 108 2.06 -25.95 29.45
N SER A 109 3.26 -25.56 29.89
CA SER A 109 4.48 -26.24 29.49
C SER A 109 4.82 -27.34 30.52
N ASN A 110 4.85 -28.57 30.08
CA ASN A 110 5.15 -29.76 30.95
C ASN A 110 4.26 -29.86 32.19
N GLY A 111 2.97 -29.47 32.11
CA GLY A 111 2.02 -29.49 33.23
C GLY A 111 2.23 -28.36 34.25
N VAL A 112 3.05 -27.36 33.94
CA VAL A 112 3.24 -26.16 34.76
C VAL A 112 2.49 -25.00 34.17
N PHE A 113 1.62 -24.40 34.97
CA PHE A 113 0.89 -23.16 34.60
C PHE A 113 1.84 -21.95 34.66
N ILE A 114 2.12 -21.36 33.53
CA ILE A 114 3.02 -20.20 33.39
C ILE A 114 2.16 -18.96 33.06
N ASN A 115 2.00 -18.08 34.04
CA ASN A 115 1.30 -16.80 33.87
C ASN A 115 2.26 -15.76 33.27
N PHE A 116 1.94 -15.23 32.09
CA PHE A 116 2.83 -14.28 31.39
C PHE A 116 2.88 -12.88 32.02
N GLN A 117 1.91 -12.50 32.84
CA GLN A 117 1.98 -11.24 33.61
C GLN A 117 3.03 -11.34 34.72
N GLU A 118 3.19 -12.54 35.33
CA GLU A 118 4.14 -12.78 36.41
C GLU A 118 5.52 -13.21 35.87
N GLN A 119 5.53 -13.92 34.75
CA GLN A 119 6.75 -14.50 34.14
C GLN A 119 6.84 -14.11 32.64
N PRO A 120 7.01 -12.83 32.32
CA PRO A 120 6.97 -12.36 30.95
C PRO A 120 8.15 -12.86 30.09
N ASP A 121 9.21 -13.33 30.67
CA ASP A 121 10.38 -13.87 29.94
C ASP A 121 10.11 -15.28 29.37
N GLN A 122 9.11 -15.99 29.88
CA GLN A 122 8.71 -17.29 29.35
C GLN A 122 7.99 -17.21 28.00
N ILE A 123 7.56 -16.00 27.60
CA ILE A 123 6.96 -15.74 26.29
C ILE A 123 7.95 -16.06 25.15
N GLU A 124 9.26 -15.97 25.38
CA GLU A 124 10.29 -16.23 24.37
C GLU A 124 10.31 -17.70 23.89
N ASN A 125 9.75 -18.62 24.66
CA ASN A 125 9.68 -20.03 24.32
C ASN A 125 8.43 -20.40 23.47
N LEU A 126 7.51 -19.47 23.26
CA LEU A 126 6.26 -19.71 22.53
C LEU A 126 6.49 -19.88 21.03
N ILE A 127 5.62 -20.65 20.39
CA ILE A 127 5.62 -20.88 18.94
C ILE A 127 5.59 -19.57 18.17
N ILE A 128 4.79 -18.60 18.61
CA ILE A 128 4.70 -17.28 18.01
C ILE A 128 6.05 -16.53 17.97
N TYR A 129 6.86 -16.64 19.01
CA TYR A 129 8.20 -16.02 19.06
C TYR A 129 9.18 -16.73 18.11
N ILE A 130 9.14 -18.06 18.04
CA ILE A 130 9.96 -18.85 17.12
C ILE A 130 9.60 -18.48 15.67
N GLN A 131 8.31 -18.26 15.37
CA GLN A 131 7.88 -17.84 14.03
C GLN A 131 8.34 -16.42 13.69
N VAL A 132 8.35 -15.50 14.67
CA VAL A 132 8.91 -14.17 14.47
C VAL A 132 10.40 -14.25 14.11
N ASP A 133 11.17 -15.12 14.73
CA ASP A 133 12.60 -15.31 14.41
C ASP A 133 12.82 -15.86 12.99
N GLN A 134 11.84 -16.56 12.45
CA GLN A 134 11.87 -17.12 11.10
C GLN A 134 11.30 -16.15 10.03
N PHE A 135 10.76 -15.02 10.43
CA PHE A 135 10.23 -14.03 9.49
C PHE A 135 11.36 -13.46 8.64
N ASN A 136 11.14 -13.40 7.31
CA ASN A 136 12.01 -12.72 6.36
C ASN A 136 11.14 -11.85 5.44
N PHE A 137 11.68 -10.73 5.00
CA PHE A 137 11.05 -9.94 3.96
C PHE A 137 11.05 -10.71 2.64
N THR A 138 9.98 -10.53 1.86
CA THR A 138 9.85 -11.10 0.51
C THR A 138 10.36 -10.10 -0.52
N ASP A 139 10.45 -10.54 -1.78
CA ASP A 139 10.77 -9.64 -2.90
C ASP A 139 9.64 -8.67 -3.24
N SER A 140 8.43 -8.90 -2.71
CA SER A 140 7.27 -8.02 -2.94
C SER A 140 7.29 -6.84 -1.98
N PHE A 141 7.55 -5.64 -2.51
CA PHE A 141 7.45 -4.39 -1.74
C PHE A 141 6.08 -4.25 -1.07
N ILE A 142 5.00 -4.47 -1.82
CA ILE A 142 3.63 -4.29 -1.29
C ILE A 142 3.34 -5.25 -0.16
N HIS A 143 3.74 -6.52 -0.29
CA HIS A 143 3.60 -7.49 0.79
C HIS A 143 4.32 -7.05 2.06
N ASN A 144 5.58 -6.66 1.92
CA ASN A 144 6.39 -6.18 3.04
C ASN A 144 5.79 -4.93 3.69
N PHE A 145 5.29 -4.00 2.87
CA PHE A 145 4.64 -2.80 3.36
C PHE A 145 3.33 -3.10 4.10
N ILE A 146 2.53 -4.07 3.65
CA ILE A 146 1.33 -4.54 4.34
C ILE A 146 1.69 -5.12 5.72
N CYS A 147 2.76 -5.92 5.84
CA CYS A 147 3.24 -6.41 7.12
C CYS A 147 3.60 -5.25 8.08
N ILE A 148 4.26 -4.21 7.57
CA ILE A 148 4.58 -2.99 8.33
C ILE A 148 3.30 -2.24 8.73
N MET A 149 2.30 -2.17 7.86
CA MET A 149 1.01 -1.54 8.19
C MET A 149 0.30 -2.28 9.32
N TYR A 150 0.26 -3.62 9.30
CA TYR A 150 -0.30 -4.39 10.41
C TYR A 150 0.48 -4.15 11.70
N MET A 151 1.79 -4.18 11.67
CA MET A 151 2.63 -3.88 12.83
C MET A 151 2.38 -2.46 13.36
N ARG A 152 2.21 -1.46 12.47
CA ARG A 152 1.85 -0.10 12.85
C ARG A 152 0.46 -0.02 13.47
N MET A 153 -0.52 -0.73 12.92
CA MET A 153 -1.87 -0.81 13.45
C MET A 153 -1.89 -1.41 14.86
N ILE A 154 -1.18 -2.52 15.06
CA ILE A 154 -1.04 -3.15 16.39
C ILE A 154 -0.51 -2.11 17.40
N TYR A 155 0.54 -1.38 17.03
CA TYR A 155 1.11 -0.33 17.89
C TYR A 155 0.11 0.79 18.20
N ASP A 156 -0.58 1.32 17.18
CA ASP A 156 -1.52 2.42 17.37
C ASP A 156 -2.73 1.99 18.22
N VAL A 157 -3.20 0.74 18.08
CA VAL A 157 -4.29 0.17 18.89
C VAL A 157 -3.82 -0.10 20.33
N LEU A 158 -2.63 -0.68 20.54
CA LEU A 158 -2.04 -0.89 21.87
C LEU A 158 -1.93 0.43 22.64
N ALA A 159 -1.44 1.47 21.97
CA ALA A 159 -1.27 2.80 22.54
C ALA A 159 -2.56 3.64 22.62
N ASN A 160 -3.72 3.08 22.27
CA ASN A 160 -5.03 3.77 22.21
C ASN A 160 -5.01 5.03 21.33
N ARG A 161 -4.20 5.05 20.27
CA ARG A 161 -4.10 6.18 19.32
C ARG A 161 -5.11 6.10 18.20
N ALA A 162 -5.57 4.91 17.88
CA ALA A 162 -6.55 4.65 16.83
C ALA A 162 -7.42 3.44 17.17
N LEU A 163 -8.63 3.42 16.61
CA LEU A 163 -9.49 2.24 16.61
C LEU A 163 -9.18 1.42 15.34
N ASN A 164 -9.09 0.11 15.50
CA ASN A 164 -8.81 -0.81 14.39
C ASN A 164 -9.82 -0.67 13.24
N GLU A 165 -11.11 -0.53 13.56
CA GLU A 165 -12.21 -0.38 12.59
C GLU A 165 -12.04 0.80 11.64
N HIS A 166 -11.32 1.85 12.06
CA HIS A 166 -11.09 3.02 11.23
C HIS A 166 -9.89 2.85 10.27
N ILE A 167 -8.90 2.03 10.63
CA ILE A 167 -7.65 1.91 9.87
C ILE A 167 -7.49 0.57 9.14
N ALA A 168 -8.05 -0.52 9.67
CA ALA A 168 -7.98 -1.84 9.04
C ALA A 168 -8.51 -1.86 7.58
N PRO A 169 -9.59 -1.13 7.21
CA PRO A 169 -10.08 -1.13 5.83
C PRO A 169 -9.03 -0.67 4.80
N ALA A 170 -8.12 0.23 5.17
CA ALA A 170 -7.05 0.66 4.26
C ALA A 170 -6.06 -0.47 3.98
N ILE A 171 -5.71 -1.26 5.00
CA ILE A 171 -4.82 -2.42 4.85
C ILE A 171 -5.48 -3.49 3.96
N HIS A 172 -6.75 -3.82 4.23
CA HIS A 172 -7.48 -4.82 3.45
C HIS A 172 -7.61 -4.43 1.97
N LYS A 173 -7.90 -3.17 1.67
CA LYS A 173 -7.98 -2.69 0.29
C LYS A 173 -6.62 -2.72 -0.41
N LEU A 174 -5.54 -2.34 0.28
CA LEU A 174 -4.21 -2.43 -0.28
C LEU A 174 -3.84 -3.89 -0.56
N ARG A 175 -4.16 -4.83 0.35
CA ARG A 175 -3.96 -6.27 0.15
C ARG A 175 -4.74 -6.81 -1.06
N GLN A 176 -5.97 -6.36 -1.26
CA GLN A 176 -6.75 -6.72 -2.46
C GLN A 176 -6.09 -6.22 -3.75
N SER A 177 -5.39 -5.10 -3.70
CA SER A 177 -4.65 -4.53 -4.84
C SER A 177 -3.26 -5.16 -5.05
N GLU A 178 -2.76 -5.97 -4.12
CA GLU A 178 -1.41 -6.54 -4.15
C GLU A 178 -1.14 -7.36 -5.41
N SER A 179 -2.07 -8.25 -5.79
CA SER A 179 -1.93 -9.08 -6.98
C SER A 179 -1.88 -8.25 -8.27
N ASP A 180 -2.73 -7.23 -8.37
CA ASP A 180 -2.76 -6.34 -9.54
C ASP A 180 -1.48 -5.52 -9.63
N ILE A 181 -1.02 -4.96 -8.51
CA ILE A 181 0.24 -4.20 -8.44
C ILE A 181 1.42 -5.08 -8.84
N SER A 182 1.51 -6.29 -8.30
CA SER A 182 2.59 -7.23 -8.59
C SER A 182 2.59 -7.75 -10.05
N ARG A 183 1.44 -7.77 -10.70
CA ARG A 183 1.32 -8.12 -12.14
C ARG A 183 1.77 -6.99 -13.04
N ILE A 184 1.51 -5.74 -12.66
CA ILE A 184 1.74 -4.54 -13.46
C ILE A 184 3.17 -4.02 -13.29
N PHE A 185 3.69 -4.01 -12.07
CA PHE A 185 4.95 -3.38 -11.75
C PHE A 185 6.09 -4.37 -11.50
N ASN A 186 7.29 -3.93 -11.82
CA ASN A 186 8.55 -4.58 -11.45
C ASN A 186 9.31 -3.66 -10.50
N SER A 187 9.31 -3.99 -9.21
CA SER A 187 9.95 -3.20 -8.16
C SER A 187 11.48 -3.31 -8.13
N SER A 188 12.06 -4.25 -8.87
CA SER A 188 13.51 -4.41 -8.95
C SER A 188 14.19 -3.48 -9.97
N LYS A 189 13.41 -2.68 -10.70
CA LYS A 189 13.91 -1.78 -11.75
C LYS A 189 13.45 -0.34 -11.50
N ASP A 190 14.35 0.60 -11.80
CA ASP A 190 14.02 2.03 -11.79
C ASP A 190 13.15 2.43 -12.98
N ILE A 191 12.36 3.49 -12.80
CA ILE A 191 11.55 4.06 -13.89
C ILE A 191 12.42 4.53 -15.07
N GLY A 192 13.69 4.81 -14.86
CA GLY A 192 14.66 5.11 -15.92
C GLY A 192 14.76 3.99 -16.96
N ASP A 193 14.49 2.73 -16.57
CA ASP A 193 14.44 1.57 -17.45
C ASP A 193 13.12 1.46 -18.24
N PHE A 194 12.16 2.36 -17.98
CA PHE A 194 10.85 2.34 -18.62
C PHE A 194 10.89 2.39 -20.14
N TRP A 195 11.84 3.14 -20.70
CA TRP A 195 11.97 3.31 -22.13
C TRP A 195 12.73 2.16 -22.82
N GLY A 196 13.58 1.42 -22.10
CA GLY A 196 14.49 0.45 -22.70
C GLY A 196 15.31 1.09 -23.82
N GLU A 197 15.31 0.46 -24.99
CA GLU A 197 15.93 1.00 -26.21
C GLU A 197 14.94 1.79 -27.11
N SER A 198 13.69 1.96 -26.68
CA SER A 198 12.63 2.56 -27.49
C SER A 198 12.34 4.01 -27.08
N ASN A 199 11.97 4.81 -28.09
CA ASN A 199 11.44 6.16 -27.86
C ASN A 199 9.90 6.18 -27.74
N VAL A 200 9.24 5.05 -27.91
CA VAL A 200 7.78 4.91 -27.81
C VAL A 200 7.44 3.70 -26.97
N VAL A 201 6.61 3.90 -25.96
CA VAL A 201 6.05 2.85 -25.11
C VAL A 201 4.54 2.90 -25.21
N VAL A 202 3.91 1.77 -25.49
CA VAL A 202 2.46 1.62 -25.52
C VAL A 202 2.02 0.80 -24.32
N ILE A 203 1.09 1.34 -23.56
CA ILE A 203 0.51 0.65 -22.38
C ILE A 203 -0.93 0.31 -22.72
N ASP A 204 -1.20 -0.97 -22.89
CA ASP A 204 -2.54 -1.48 -23.11
C ASP A 204 -3.25 -1.73 -21.77
N LEU A 205 -4.42 -1.13 -21.62
CA LEU A 205 -5.27 -1.22 -20.44
C LEU A 205 -6.54 -2.04 -20.68
N SER A 206 -6.64 -2.77 -21.78
CA SER A 206 -7.84 -3.53 -22.14
C SER A 206 -8.22 -4.57 -21.07
N ASP A 207 -7.23 -5.29 -20.55
CA ASP A 207 -7.41 -6.44 -19.66
C ASP A 207 -7.37 -6.10 -18.15
N VAL A 208 -7.32 -4.81 -17.79
CA VAL A 208 -7.33 -4.40 -16.37
C VAL A 208 -8.71 -3.93 -15.93
N ASN A 209 -9.00 -4.04 -14.64
CA ASN A 209 -10.26 -3.57 -14.07
C ASN A 209 -10.40 -2.03 -14.17
N THR A 210 -11.65 -1.54 -14.03
CA THR A 210 -11.98 -0.11 -14.20
C THR A 210 -11.19 0.80 -13.25
N ASP A 211 -10.92 0.37 -12.02
CA ASP A 211 -10.17 1.15 -11.05
C ASP A 211 -8.72 1.27 -11.46
N THR A 212 -8.12 0.18 -11.92
CA THR A 212 -6.74 0.17 -12.44
C THR A 212 -6.60 1.02 -13.71
N LYS A 213 -7.62 1.02 -14.59
CA LYS A 213 -7.64 1.89 -15.79
C LYS A 213 -7.51 3.38 -15.47
N LYS A 214 -7.92 3.80 -14.29
CA LYS A 214 -7.80 5.20 -13.84
C LYS A 214 -6.53 5.45 -13.03
N ARG A 215 -6.17 4.50 -12.15
CA ARG A 215 -5.05 4.64 -11.22
C ARG A 215 -3.69 4.55 -11.93
N LEU A 216 -3.55 3.59 -12.84
CA LEU A 216 -2.28 3.35 -13.51
C LEU A 216 -1.82 4.53 -14.39
N PRO A 217 -2.67 5.10 -15.29
CA PRO A 217 -2.28 6.27 -16.07
C PRO A 217 -1.91 7.47 -15.19
N LEU A 218 -2.68 7.72 -14.13
CA LEU A 218 -2.37 8.80 -13.20
C LEU A 218 -0.99 8.64 -12.57
N LEU A 219 -0.71 7.43 -12.04
CA LEU A 219 0.54 7.12 -11.38
C LEU A 219 1.73 7.32 -12.32
N LEU A 220 1.67 6.73 -13.51
CA LEU A 220 2.74 6.83 -14.50
C LEU A 220 2.94 8.25 -15.00
N THR A 221 1.84 8.92 -15.32
CA THR A 221 1.88 10.31 -15.81
C THR A 221 2.48 11.23 -14.74
N ASN A 222 2.03 11.11 -13.49
CA ASN A 222 2.56 11.90 -12.37
C ASN A 222 4.06 11.61 -12.14
N LYS A 223 4.46 10.34 -12.18
CA LYS A 223 5.86 9.94 -12.00
C LYS A 223 6.75 10.51 -13.11
N LEU A 224 6.42 10.27 -14.36
CA LEU A 224 7.17 10.76 -15.51
C LEU A 224 7.23 12.30 -15.54
N TYR A 225 6.14 12.98 -15.21
CA TYR A 225 6.10 14.43 -15.09
C TYR A 225 7.04 14.95 -14.00
N ASN A 226 7.00 14.33 -12.81
CA ASN A 226 7.85 14.74 -11.70
C ASN A 226 9.34 14.51 -11.99
N GLU A 227 9.71 13.50 -12.76
CA GLU A 227 11.09 13.29 -13.22
C GLU A 227 11.54 14.40 -14.15
N HIS A 228 10.72 14.77 -15.14
CA HIS A 228 11.00 15.91 -16.01
C HIS A 228 11.11 17.23 -15.22
N LYS A 229 10.24 17.42 -14.23
CA LYS A 229 10.26 18.59 -13.33
C LYS A 229 11.54 18.67 -12.51
N LYS A 230 12.04 17.53 -11.99
CA LYS A 230 13.32 17.43 -11.26
C LYS A 230 14.54 17.67 -12.15
N ALA A 231 14.49 17.21 -13.39
CA ALA A 231 15.57 17.41 -14.36
C ALA A 231 15.73 18.89 -14.81
N GLY A 232 14.73 19.73 -14.55
CA GLY A 232 14.78 21.15 -14.85
C GLY A 232 14.46 21.48 -16.31
N LYS A 233 15.29 22.34 -16.97
CA LYS A 233 15.04 22.71 -18.37
C LYS A 233 15.08 21.48 -19.28
N ALA A 234 14.07 21.35 -20.13
CA ALA A 234 13.87 20.22 -21.00
C ALA A 234 15.06 19.96 -21.94
N GLN A 235 15.83 18.91 -21.64
CA GLN A 235 16.81 18.34 -22.56
C GLN A 235 16.16 17.30 -23.50
N LYS A 236 15.06 16.70 -23.05
CA LYS A 236 14.24 15.73 -23.79
C LYS A 236 12.77 16.12 -23.67
N TYR A 237 11.99 15.74 -24.66
CA TYR A 237 10.54 15.98 -24.68
C TYR A 237 9.80 14.68 -24.38
N LEU A 238 8.77 14.77 -23.54
CA LEU A 238 7.83 13.71 -23.25
C LEU A 238 6.47 14.06 -23.86
N ASN A 239 5.97 13.18 -24.73
CA ASN A 239 4.62 13.28 -25.26
C ASN A 239 3.76 12.17 -24.66
N LEU A 240 2.77 12.57 -23.86
CA LEU A 240 1.78 11.68 -23.27
C LEU A 240 0.55 11.65 -24.16
N ILE A 241 0.22 10.49 -24.70
CA ILE A 241 -0.96 10.30 -25.55
C ILE A 241 -1.96 9.45 -24.76
N VAL A 242 -3.12 10.03 -24.47
CA VAL A 242 -4.18 9.37 -23.72
C VAL A 242 -5.35 9.12 -24.67
N ASP A 243 -5.50 7.87 -25.07
CA ASP A 243 -6.63 7.44 -25.88
C ASP A 243 -7.83 7.08 -24.99
N GLU A 244 -9.05 7.24 -25.52
CA GLU A 244 -10.31 7.11 -24.77
C GLU A 244 -10.29 7.85 -23.43
N ALA A 245 -9.77 9.07 -23.47
CA ALA A 245 -9.46 9.90 -22.30
C ALA A 245 -10.66 10.14 -21.37
N HIS A 246 -11.89 10.04 -21.89
CA HIS A 246 -13.09 10.13 -21.07
C HIS A 246 -13.16 9.05 -19.96
N ASN A 247 -12.49 7.91 -20.13
CA ASN A 247 -12.42 6.88 -19.10
C ASN A 247 -11.51 7.28 -17.93
N ILE A 248 -10.52 8.15 -18.20
CA ILE A 248 -9.50 8.56 -17.24
C ILE A 248 -9.80 9.94 -16.67
N LEU A 249 -10.26 10.88 -17.51
CA LEU A 249 -10.42 12.29 -17.18
C LEU A 249 -11.88 12.70 -16.93
N SER A 250 -12.80 11.75 -16.77
CA SER A 250 -14.20 12.03 -16.47
C SER A 250 -14.37 12.62 -15.06
N TYR A 251 -15.20 13.63 -14.96
CA TYR A 251 -15.66 14.20 -13.69
C TYR A 251 -16.93 13.51 -13.13
N GLN A 252 -17.63 12.71 -13.95
CA GLN A 252 -18.91 12.08 -13.61
C GLN A 252 -18.78 10.71 -12.94
N SER A 253 -17.64 10.38 -12.34
CA SER A 253 -17.46 9.09 -11.71
C SER A 253 -18.21 8.99 -10.37
N THR A 254 -19.18 8.07 -10.29
CA THR A 254 -19.98 7.81 -9.06
C THR A 254 -19.35 6.76 -8.14
N ARG A 255 -18.30 6.05 -8.61
CA ARG A 255 -17.64 4.96 -7.86
C ARG A 255 -16.37 5.38 -7.13
N GLU A 256 -15.90 6.58 -7.36
CA GLU A 256 -14.72 7.16 -6.73
C GLU A 256 -15.15 8.07 -5.58
N SER A 257 -14.30 8.18 -4.52
CA SER A 257 -14.45 9.29 -3.57
C SER A 257 -14.19 10.61 -4.28
N GLU A 258 -14.85 11.68 -3.86
CA GLU A 258 -14.66 13.02 -4.47
C GLU A 258 -13.20 13.47 -4.37
N GLU A 259 -12.58 13.26 -3.20
CA GLU A 259 -11.17 13.61 -2.96
C GLU A 259 -10.21 12.91 -3.94
N TRP A 260 -10.47 11.65 -4.26
CA TRP A 260 -9.68 10.90 -5.22
C TRP A 260 -9.88 11.40 -6.65
N LYS A 261 -11.13 11.65 -7.02
CA LYS A 261 -11.48 12.23 -8.31
C LYS A 261 -10.80 13.59 -8.52
N ASP A 262 -10.88 14.46 -7.51
CA ASP A 262 -10.30 15.79 -7.54
C ASP A 262 -8.77 15.73 -7.67
N TYR A 263 -8.11 14.91 -6.86
CA TYR A 263 -6.66 14.69 -6.97
C TYR A 263 -6.23 14.20 -8.36
N ARG A 264 -6.98 13.25 -8.94
CA ARG A 264 -6.71 12.75 -10.28
C ARG A 264 -6.81 13.86 -11.32
N LEU A 265 -7.87 14.65 -11.28
CA LEU A 265 -8.06 15.75 -12.21
C LEU A 265 -7.01 16.84 -12.01
N GLU A 266 -6.67 17.21 -10.78
CA GLU A 266 -5.63 18.20 -10.46
C GLU A 266 -4.27 17.85 -11.07
N VAL A 267 -3.84 16.59 -10.97
CA VAL A 267 -2.56 16.13 -11.54
C VAL A 267 -2.55 16.33 -13.06
N PHE A 268 -3.60 15.91 -13.76
CA PHE A 268 -3.68 16.07 -15.21
C PHE A 268 -3.81 17.55 -15.60
N GLU A 269 -4.56 18.35 -14.85
CA GLU A 269 -4.65 19.79 -15.06
C GLU A 269 -3.31 20.48 -14.88
N GLU A 270 -2.53 20.15 -13.83
CA GLU A 270 -1.19 20.71 -13.64
C GLU A 270 -0.29 20.42 -14.84
N ILE A 271 -0.32 19.18 -15.34
CA ILE A 271 0.51 18.77 -16.49
C ILE A 271 0.10 19.53 -17.75
N ILE A 272 -1.17 19.72 -18.01
CA ILE A 272 -1.65 20.46 -19.17
C ILE A 272 -1.26 21.95 -19.07
N LYS A 273 -1.39 22.55 -17.87
CA LYS A 273 -1.06 23.96 -17.63
C LYS A 273 0.44 24.25 -17.65
N GLU A 274 1.22 23.38 -17.02
CA GLU A 274 2.62 23.68 -16.72
C GLU A 274 3.63 22.76 -17.40
N GLY A 275 3.20 21.63 -17.94
CA GLY A 275 4.08 20.60 -18.52
C GLY A 275 5.03 21.15 -19.57
N ARG A 276 4.58 22.09 -20.41
CA ARG A 276 5.41 22.73 -21.42
C ARG A 276 6.70 23.34 -20.87
N LYS A 277 6.67 23.85 -19.63
CA LYS A 277 7.87 24.43 -18.98
C LYS A 277 8.97 23.40 -18.76
N PHE A 278 8.58 22.12 -18.64
CA PHE A 278 9.44 20.99 -18.37
C PHE A 278 9.58 20.03 -19.57
N GLY A 279 9.08 20.45 -20.76
CA GLY A 279 9.12 19.65 -21.97
C GLY A 279 8.11 18.49 -22.01
N VAL A 280 7.05 18.56 -21.19
CA VAL A 280 5.98 17.56 -21.17
C VAL A 280 4.77 18.10 -21.91
N PHE A 281 4.28 17.31 -22.86
CA PHE A 281 3.11 17.63 -23.68
C PHE A 281 2.08 16.50 -23.54
N MET A 282 0.80 16.84 -23.64
CA MET A 282 -0.29 15.89 -23.57
C MET A 282 -1.21 16.00 -24.77
N THR A 283 -1.52 14.85 -25.37
CA THR A 283 -2.54 14.69 -26.40
C THR A 283 -3.66 13.83 -25.85
N ILE A 284 -4.87 14.31 -25.96
CA ILE A 284 -6.09 13.65 -25.46
C ILE A 284 -6.95 13.28 -26.66
N ALA A 285 -7.26 11.99 -26.82
CA ALA A 285 -8.23 11.52 -27.81
C ALA A 285 -9.48 10.99 -27.09
N SER A 286 -10.66 11.40 -27.58
CA SER A 286 -11.94 10.96 -26.97
C SER A 286 -13.11 11.10 -27.94
N GLN A 287 -14.00 10.13 -27.92
CA GLN A 287 -15.29 10.18 -28.62
C GLN A 287 -16.38 10.86 -27.77
N ARG A 288 -16.10 11.13 -26.47
CA ARG A 288 -17.04 11.73 -25.50
C ARG A 288 -16.42 12.94 -24.82
N PRO A 289 -16.16 14.03 -25.53
CA PRO A 289 -15.51 15.20 -24.94
C PRO A 289 -16.33 15.85 -23.82
N SER A 290 -17.66 15.71 -23.83
CA SER A 290 -18.55 16.22 -22.78
C SER A 290 -18.36 15.53 -21.42
N ASP A 291 -17.78 14.32 -21.37
CA ASP A 291 -17.55 13.59 -20.14
C ASP A 291 -16.23 14.01 -19.47
N ILE A 292 -15.33 14.65 -20.22
CA ILE A 292 -14.04 15.13 -19.70
C ILE A 292 -14.27 16.43 -18.90
N SER A 293 -13.49 16.61 -17.84
CA SER A 293 -13.52 17.84 -17.03
C SER A 293 -13.46 19.11 -17.90
N SER A 294 -14.40 20.02 -17.69
CA SER A 294 -14.45 21.30 -18.42
C SER A 294 -13.18 22.14 -18.20
N THR A 295 -12.57 22.01 -17.02
CA THR A 295 -11.30 22.67 -16.69
C THR A 295 -10.18 22.16 -17.59
N ILE A 296 -10.09 20.83 -17.79
CA ILE A 296 -9.12 20.20 -18.69
C ILE A 296 -9.35 20.69 -20.13
N ILE A 297 -10.59 20.59 -20.61
CA ILE A 297 -10.94 21.00 -21.97
C ILE A 297 -10.56 22.49 -22.21
N SER A 298 -10.86 23.38 -21.28
CA SER A 298 -10.56 24.80 -21.40
C SER A 298 -9.06 25.16 -21.45
N GLN A 299 -8.19 24.25 -21.00
CA GLN A 299 -6.72 24.42 -20.96
C GLN A 299 -6.03 23.90 -22.24
N LEU A 300 -6.72 23.16 -23.09
CA LEU A 300 -6.16 22.63 -24.33
C LEU A 300 -5.93 23.78 -25.34
N HIS A 301 -4.77 23.74 -26.00
CA HIS A 301 -4.36 24.80 -26.93
C HIS A 301 -4.79 24.52 -28.38
N ASN A 302 -4.89 23.22 -28.75
CA ASN A 302 -5.20 22.81 -30.12
C ASN A 302 -6.33 21.78 -30.09
N TYR A 303 -7.25 21.89 -31.06
CA TYR A 303 -8.36 20.96 -31.23
C TYR A 303 -8.37 20.39 -32.64
N PHE A 304 -8.48 19.07 -32.72
CA PHE A 304 -8.68 18.36 -33.98
C PHE A 304 -10.05 17.68 -33.89
N ILE A 305 -10.99 18.13 -34.70
CA ILE A 305 -12.37 17.63 -34.68
C ILE A 305 -12.60 16.85 -35.96
N HIS A 306 -12.89 15.56 -35.79
CA HIS A 306 -13.31 14.71 -36.89
C HIS A 306 -14.82 14.49 -36.82
N ARG A 307 -15.43 14.25 -37.99
CA ARG A 307 -16.85 13.89 -38.03
C ARG A 307 -17.01 12.50 -37.39
N LEU A 308 -17.88 12.42 -36.39
CA LEU A 308 -18.29 11.19 -35.76
C LEU A 308 -19.36 10.48 -36.59
#